data_171976a7266bcd0452652a3b05eca115
#
_entry.id   171976a7266bcd0452652a3b05eca115
#
_cell.length_a   1.000
_cell.length_b   1.000
_cell.length_c   1.000
_cell.angle_alpha   90.00
_cell.angle_beta   90.00
_cell.angle_gamma   90.00
#
_symmetry.space_group_name_H-M   'P 1'
#
loop_
_entity.id
_entity.type
_entity.pdbx_description
1 polymer ?
#
loop_
_entity_poly.entity_id
_entity_poly.type
_entity_poly.pdbx_seq_one_letter_code
_entity_poly.pdbx_strand_id
1 'polypeptide(L)'
;MKNFNIKSNYIFTILFFATSFVAYSQILPGIYADTVEINGSKRVHQVKINEDYFIYNEYEIEPANFIKTLGGFIQMEEASAHNLLVVLLEFNSNYSEDAIQKLSIPIEMDGEKIQMNWFEKLTLNPLLPSTQDLDGTWLFATRGPDTGQDRRGESSSRKTLKFLMDSTFQWIAYDTESFKFSGTGGGQYSAQNGTYKEYIEFFSKDNARVGAELEFNYNLEGTDWHHTGKNSKGEPMYEIWSKRALSEF
;
A
#
# COMPACT_ATOMS: atom_id res chain seq x y z
N MET A 1 -35.05 59.76 -56.07
CA MET A 1 -34.03 59.32 -55.09
C MET A 1 -34.56 58.10 -54.39
N LYS A 2 -34.07 56.91 -54.71
CA LYS A 2 -34.49 55.66 -54.07
C LYS A 2 -33.42 55.24 -53.06
N ASN A 3 -33.75 55.21 -51.76
CA ASN A 3 -32.83 54.74 -50.71
C ASN A 3 -32.80 53.21 -50.73
N PHE A 4 -31.59 52.64 -50.92
CA PHE A 4 -31.32 51.22 -50.82
C PHE A 4 -30.89 50.94 -49.39
N ASN A 5 -31.71 50.21 -48.62
CA ASN A 5 -31.37 49.73 -47.29
C ASN A 5 -30.73 48.35 -47.43
N ILE A 6 -29.42 48.29 -47.20
CA ILE A 6 -28.66 47.02 -47.13
C ILE A 6 -28.78 46.51 -45.68
N LYS A 7 -29.56 45.41 -45.48
CA LYS A 7 -29.54 44.68 -44.24
C LYS A 7 -28.32 43.73 -44.24
N SER A 8 -27.32 44.04 -43.43
CA SER A 8 -26.18 43.17 -43.17
C SER A 8 -26.59 42.05 -42.23
N ASN A 9 -26.63 40.83 -42.73
CA ASN A 9 -26.81 39.62 -41.91
C ASN A 9 -25.44 39.15 -41.41
N TYR A 10 -25.16 39.35 -40.15
CA TYR A 10 -23.99 38.73 -39.49
C TYR A 10 -24.31 37.29 -39.15
N ILE A 11 -23.69 36.36 -39.86
CA ILE A 11 -23.70 34.92 -39.51
C ILE A 11 -22.63 34.74 -38.44
N PHE A 12 -23.04 34.52 -37.20
CA PHE A 12 -22.16 34.16 -36.08
C PHE A 12 -21.86 32.66 -36.17
N THR A 13 -20.70 32.29 -36.71
CA THR A 13 -20.24 30.92 -36.72
C THR A 13 -19.65 30.61 -35.32
N ILE A 14 -20.38 29.89 -34.45
CA ILE A 14 -19.88 29.38 -33.20
C ILE A 14 -18.99 28.19 -33.51
N LEU A 15 -17.69 28.37 -33.39
CA LEU A 15 -16.70 27.29 -33.49
C LEU A 15 -16.71 26.52 -32.16
N PHE A 16 -17.34 25.35 -32.15
CA PHE A 16 -17.31 24.44 -30.96
C PHE A 16 -15.96 23.76 -30.92
N PHE A 17 -15.04 24.25 -30.06
CA PHE A 17 -13.81 23.54 -29.74
C PHE A 17 -14.19 22.36 -28.85
N ALA A 18 -14.31 21.16 -29.44
CA ALA A 18 -14.36 19.92 -28.67
C ALA A 18 -12.95 19.66 -28.08
N THR A 19 -12.70 20.11 -26.86
CA THR A 19 -11.55 19.65 -26.09
C THR A 19 -11.82 18.22 -25.68
N SER A 20 -11.18 17.28 -26.35
CA SER A 20 -11.12 15.89 -25.91
C SER A 20 -10.29 15.88 -24.59
N PHE A 21 -10.98 15.79 -23.46
CA PHE A 21 -10.31 15.41 -22.22
C PHE A 21 -9.89 13.95 -22.36
N VAL A 22 -8.61 13.72 -22.52
CA VAL A 22 -8.03 12.39 -22.30
C VAL A 22 -8.09 12.17 -20.79
N ALA A 23 -9.08 11.42 -20.34
CA ALA A 23 -9.12 10.96 -18.95
C ALA A 23 -7.99 9.95 -18.79
N TYR A 24 -6.90 10.36 -18.17
CA TYR A 24 -5.90 9.41 -17.69
C TYR A 24 -6.58 8.60 -16.59
N SER A 25 -6.62 7.29 -16.74
CA SER A 25 -7.05 6.38 -15.67
C SER A 25 -5.98 6.42 -14.59
N GLN A 26 -6.15 7.28 -13.59
CA GLN A 26 -5.31 7.26 -12.40
C GLN A 26 -5.69 6.04 -11.56
N ILE A 27 -4.68 5.27 -11.17
CA ILE A 27 -4.86 4.22 -10.17
C ILE A 27 -5.27 4.92 -8.87
N LEU A 28 -6.42 4.55 -8.34
CA LEU A 28 -6.90 5.13 -7.09
C LEU A 28 -6.16 4.49 -5.90
N PRO A 29 -5.66 5.27 -4.95
CA PRO A 29 -5.18 4.74 -3.67
C PRO A 29 -6.26 3.88 -3.01
N GLY A 30 -5.84 2.76 -2.42
CA GLY A 30 -6.77 1.82 -1.78
C GLY A 30 -6.17 0.44 -1.60
N ILE A 31 -6.95 -0.43 -0.99
CA ILE A 31 -6.64 -1.85 -0.85
C ILE A 31 -7.50 -2.62 -1.85
N TYR A 32 -6.87 -3.46 -2.65
CA TYR A 32 -7.53 -4.29 -3.65
C TYR A 32 -7.20 -5.75 -3.40
N ALA A 33 -8.20 -6.61 -3.46
CA ALA A 33 -7.98 -8.03 -3.23
C ALA A 33 -8.91 -8.90 -4.06
N ASP A 34 -8.47 -10.13 -4.30
CA ASP A 34 -9.28 -11.22 -4.81
C ASP A 34 -8.87 -12.53 -4.17
N THR A 35 -9.80 -13.48 -4.11
CA THR A 35 -9.54 -14.81 -3.59
C THR A 35 -9.86 -15.83 -4.68
N VAL A 36 -8.84 -16.58 -5.08
CA VAL A 36 -8.95 -17.65 -6.08
C VAL A 36 -8.78 -19.01 -5.43
N GLU A 37 -9.45 -20.01 -5.98
CA GLU A 37 -9.27 -21.39 -5.52
C GLU A 37 -8.23 -22.09 -6.42
N ILE A 38 -7.14 -22.54 -5.81
CA ILE A 38 -6.03 -23.23 -6.50
C ILE A 38 -5.78 -24.55 -5.78
N ASN A 39 -5.98 -25.68 -6.45
CA ASN A 39 -5.74 -27.03 -5.91
C ASN A 39 -6.46 -27.30 -4.57
N GLY A 40 -7.63 -26.71 -4.37
CA GLY A 40 -8.42 -26.87 -3.13
C GLY A 40 -7.99 -25.94 -1.98
N SER A 41 -7.05 -25.05 -2.21
CA SER A 41 -6.67 -23.98 -1.28
C SER A 41 -7.20 -22.63 -1.74
N LYS A 42 -7.71 -21.83 -0.82
CA LYS A 42 -8.13 -20.44 -1.07
C LYS A 42 -6.95 -19.51 -0.96
N ARG A 43 -6.52 -18.98 -2.09
CA ARG A 43 -5.39 -18.07 -2.21
C ARG A 43 -5.85 -16.64 -2.39
N VAL A 44 -5.35 -15.76 -1.53
CA VAL A 44 -5.61 -14.32 -1.57
C VAL A 44 -4.47 -13.63 -2.30
N HIS A 45 -4.84 -12.81 -3.30
CA HIS A 45 -3.98 -11.81 -3.92
C HIS A 45 -4.43 -10.45 -3.41
N GLN A 46 -3.54 -9.70 -2.79
CA GLN A 46 -3.84 -8.39 -2.22
C GLN A 46 -2.82 -7.36 -2.66
N VAL A 47 -3.31 -6.20 -3.09
CA VAL A 47 -2.52 -5.02 -3.43
C VAL A 47 -2.90 -3.88 -2.50
N LYS A 48 -1.91 -3.19 -1.98
CA LYS A 48 -2.03 -1.96 -1.20
C LYS A 48 -1.34 -0.85 -1.95
N ILE A 49 -2.05 0.22 -2.26
CA ILE A 49 -1.53 1.37 -3.01
C ILE A 49 -1.91 2.63 -2.27
N ASN A 50 -0.95 3.48 -1.97
CA ASN A 50 -1.18 4.88 -1.64
C ASN A 50 -0.56 5.78 -2.73
N GLU A 51 -0.35 7.06 -2.48
CA GLU A 51 0.12 8.03 -3.48
C GLU A 51 1.53 7.72 -4.01
N ASP A 52 2.40 7.10 -3.20
CA ASP A 52 3.82 6.90 -3.52
C ASP A 52 4.32 5.46 -3.31
N TYR A 53 3.49 4.58 -2.75
CA TYR A 53 3.94 3.26 -2.32
C TYR A 53 3.01 2.13 -2.75
N PHE A 54 3.60 1.02 -3.15
CA PHE A 54 2.93 -0.19 -3.60
C PHE A 54 3.38 -1.40 -2.77
N ILE A 55 2.43 -2.24 -2.37
CA ILE A 55 2.72 -3.55 -1.77
C ILE A 55 1.82 -4.60 -2.42
N TYR A 56 2.41 -5.71 -2.82
CA TYR A 56 1.69 -6.92 -3.21
C TYR A 56 1.90 -8.01 -2.17
N ASN A 57 0.83 -8.74 -1.90
CA ASN A 57 0.79 -9.86 -0.96
C ASN A 57 0.09 -11.06 -1.59
N GLU A 58 0.62 -12.25 -1.30
CA GLU A 58 0.00 -13.51 -1.66
C GLU A 58 0.09 -14.49 -0.49
N TYR A 59 -1.04 -15.04 -0.08
CA TYR A 59 -1.13 -16.01 1.01
C TYR A 59 -2.36 -16.91 0.84
N GLU A 60 -2.33 -18.08 1.49
CA GLU A 60 -3.45 -19.03 1.54
C GLU A 60 -4.16 -18.94 2.89
N ILE A 61 -5.49 -19.12 2.87
CA ILE A 61 -6.32 -19.05 4.08
C ILE A 61 -6.42 -20.42 4.75
N GLU A 62 -6.69 -21.48 3.96
CA GLU A 62 -6.95 -22.83 4.45
C GLU A 62 -6.24 -23.86 3.55
N PRO A 63 -5.17 -24.50 4.05
CA PRO A 63 -4.46 -24.19 5.30
C PRO A 63 -3.72 -22.85 5.21
N ALA A 64 -3.60 -22.15 6.34
CA ALA A 64 -2.90 -20.88 6.38
C ALA A 64 -1.44 -21.04 5.92
N ASN A 65 -1.03 -20.26 4.92
CA ASN A 65 0.33 -20.31 4.39
C ASN A 65 0.70 -18.98 3.73
N PHE A 66 1.78 -18.35 4.20
CA PHE A 66 2.33 -17.18 3.53
C PHE A 66 3.10 -17.63 2.29
N ILE A 67 2.87 -16.96 1.14
CA ILE A 67 3.54 -17.30 -0.12
C ILE A 67 4.59 -16.27 -0.45
N LYS A 68 4.20 -15.00 -0.67
CA LYS A 68 5.17 -13.94 -1.00
C LYS A 68 4.63 -12.55 -0.70
N THR A 69 5.55 -11.61 -0.55
CA THR A 69 5.27 -10.17 -0.55
C THR A 69 6.42 -9.41 -1.16
N LEU A 70 6.11 -8.31 -1.82
CA LEU A 70 7.09 -7.37 -2.33
C LEU A 70 6.47 -5.98 -2.39
N GLY A 71 7.29 -4.95 -2.36
CA GLY A 71 6.81 -3.59 -2.39
C GLY A 71 7.91 -2.55 -2.38
N GLY A 72 7.53 -1.32 -2.67
CA GLY A 72 8.43 -0.19 -2.77
C GLY A 72 7.75 1.04 -3.35
N PHE A 73 8.56 1.99 -3.78
CA PHE A 73 8.10 3.29 -4.27
C PHE A 73 7.58 3.22 -5.70
N ILE A 74 6.45 3.85 -5.92
CA ILE A 74 5.89 4.07 -7.25
C ILE A 74 6.70 5.16 -7.96
N GLN A 75 7.19 4.87 -9.16
CA GLN A 75 7.80 5.86 -10.03
C GLN A 75 6.77 6.39 -11.03
N MET A 76 6.58 7.70 -11.04
CA MET A 76 5.78 8.37 -12.05
C MET A 76 6.69 8.66 -13.25
N GLU A 77 6.67 7.82 -14.27
CA GLU A 77 7.35 8.11 -15.55
C GLU A 77 6.43 8.92 -16.46
N GLU A 78 6.80 10.16 -16.78
CA GLU A 78 6.01 11.11 -17.59
C GLU A 78 5.73 10.66 -19.05
N ALA A 79 6.38 9.65 -19.56
CA ALA A 79 6.41 9.38 -21.00
C ALA A 79 6.08 7.95 -21.42
N SER A 80 5.84 7.04 -20.57
CA SER A 80 5.58 5.67 -20.97
C SER A 80 4.11 5.40 -21.18
N ALA A 81 3.84 4.57 -22.15
CA ALA A 81 2.52 4.11 -22.56
C ALA A 81 1.57 4.00 -21.37
N HIS A 82 0.48 4.72 -21.45
CA HIS A 82 -0.65 4.70 -20.56
C HIS A 82 -0.86 3.29 -19.99
N ASN A 83 -0.98 3.16 -18.67
CA ASN A 83 -1.24 1.91 -17.94
C ASN A 83 -0.01 1.05 -17.53
N LEU A 84 1.14 1.64 -17.29
CA LEU A 84 2.30 0.94 -16.74
C LEU A 84 2.62 1.46 -15.33
N LEU A 85 2.42 0.62 -14.32
CA LEU A 85 2.86 0.89 -12.95
C LEU A 85 4.32 0.46 -12.81
N VAL A 86 5.20 1.42 -12.53
CA VAL A 86 6.61 1.17 -12.26
C VAL A 86 6.86 1.29 -10.77
N VAL A 87 7.47 0.25 -10.17
CA VAL A 87 7.77 0.21 -8.74
C VAL A 87 9.25 -0.10 -8.52
N LEU A 88 9.94 0.76 -7.79
CA LEU A 88 11.27 0.46 -7.25
C LEU A 88 11.10 -0.26 -5.92
N LEU A 89 11.52 -1.52 -5.87
CA LEU A 89 11.33 -2.34 -4.68
C LEU A 89 12.30 -1.95 -3.57
N GLU A 90 11.79 -1.84 -2.36
CA GLU A 90 12.57 -1.81 -1.14
C GLU A 90 12.72 -3.22 -0.53
N PHE A 91 11.75 -4.08 -0.80
CA PHE A 91 11.77 -5.47 -0.34
C PHE A 91 11.10 -6.41 -1.34
N ASN A 92 11.57 -7.66 -1.32
CA ASN A 92 11.04 -8.78 -2.07
C ASN A 92 11.32 -10.06 -1.27
N SER A 93 10.29 -10.76 -0.81
CA SER A 93 10.45 -11.98 -0.01
C SER A 93 11.15 -13.11 -0.77
N ASN A 94 11.11 -13.06 -2.11
CA ASN A 94 11.69 -14.06 -3.00
C ASN A 94 12.97 -13.56 -3.69
N TYR A 95 13.56 -12.48 -3.22
CA TYR A 95 14.74 -11.86 -3.85
C TYR A 95 15.90 -12.83 -4.06
N SER A 96 16.11 -13.77 -3.14
CA SER A 96 17.15 -14.80 -3.29
C SER A 96 16.94 -15.73 -4.50
N GLU A 97 15.73 -15.81 -5.02
CA GLU A 97 15.34 -16.68 -6.12
C GLU A 97 15.28 -15.94 -7.46
N ASP A 98 14.71 -14.71 -7.45
CA ASP A 98 14.38 -13.96 -8.65
C ASP A 98 15.23 -12.71 -8.88
N ALA A 99 15.89 -12.19 -7.84
CA ALA A 99 16.70 -10.97 -7.85
C ALA A 99 15.99 -9.72 -8.40
N ILE A 100 14.64 -9.67 -8.32
CA ILE A 100 13.84 -8.57 -8.84
C ILE A 100 13.91 -7.38 -7.88
N GLN A 101 14.33 -6.22 -8.40
CA GLN A 101 14.41 -4.93 -7.69
C GLN A 101 13.53 -3.83 -8.30
N LYS A 102 13.03 -4.04 -9.50
CA LYS A 102 12.13 -3.11 -10.20
C LYS A 102 11.01 -3.90 -10.87
N LEU A 103 9.80 -3.40 -10.76
CA LEU A 103 8.64 -3.93 -11.46
C LEU A 103 8.17 -2.95 -12.51
N SER A 104 7.65 -3.50 -13.60
CA SER A 104 6.89 -2.77 -14.61
C SER A 104 5.64 -3.58 -14.91
N ILE A 105 4.53 -3.16 -14.33
CA ILE A 105 3.29 -3.92 -14.31
C ILE A 105 2.27 -3.22 -15.21
N PRO A 106 1.83 -3.81 -16.31
CA PRO A 106 0.67 -3.34 -17.03
C PRO A 106 -0.56 -3.39 -16.12
N ILE A 107 -1.22 -2.24 -15.96
CA ILE A 107 -2.34 -2.07 -15.03
C ILE A 107 -3.45 -1.29 -15.72
N GLU A 108 -4.70 -1.70 -15.52
CA GLU A 108 -5.87 -1.05 -16.07
C GLU A 108 -6.96 -0.96 -14.99
N MET A 109 -7.72 0.14 -15.01
CA MET A 109 -8.94 0.24 -14.21
C MET A 109 -10.13 -0.26 -15.02
N ASP A 110 -10.89 -1.21 -14.47
CA ASP A 110 -12.17 -1.69 -15.00
C ASP A 110 -13.28 -1.33 -13.99
N GLY A 111 -13.83 -0.13 -14.16
CA GLY A 111 -14.66 0.50 -13.14
C GLY A 111 -13.82 0.80 -11.89
N GLU A 112 -14.20 0.20 -10.75
CA GLU A 112 -13.44 0.34 -9.50
C GLU A 112 -12.40 -0.77 -9.30
N LYS A 113 -12.34 -1.78 -10.19
CA LYS A 113 -11.42 -2.90 -10.09
C LYS A 113 -10.09 -2.57 -10.73
N ILE A 114 -9.02 -3.16 -10.20
CA ILE A 114 -7.70 -3.14 -10.81
C ILE A 114 -7.49 -4.45 -11.58
N GLN A 115 -7.15 -4.34 -12.86
CA GLN A 115 -6.61 -5.44 -13.65
C GLN A 115 -5.09 -5.28 -13.75
N MET A 116 -4.36 -6.30 -13.34
CA MET A 116 -2.91 -6.36 -13.40
C MET A 116 -2.48 -7.53 -14.27
N ASN A 117 -1.57 -7.29 -15.21
CA ASN A 117 -1.00 -8.32 -16.05
C ASN A 117 0.48 -8.49 -15.73
N TRP A 118 0.75 -9.30 -14.71
CA TRP A 118 2.10 -9.51 -14.21
C TRP A 118 2.51 -10.98 -14.37
N PHE A 119 2.73 -11.77 -13.31
CA PHE A 119 3.00 -13.21 -13.45
C PHE A 119 1.79 -13.97 -14.00
N GLU A 120 0.61 -13.50 -13.66
CA GLU A 120 -0.68 -13.94 -14.15
C GLU A 120 -1.61 -12.73 -14.29
N LYS A 121 -2.70 -12.90 -15.00
CA LYS A 121 -3.73 -11.86 -15.10
C LYS A 121 -4.59 -11.88 -13.85
N LEU A 122 -4.47 -10.83 -13.04
CA LEU A 122 -5.25 -10.62 -11.82
C LEU A 122 -6.32 -9.55 -12.06
N THR A 123 -7.52 -9.78 -11.52
CA THR A 123 -8.58 -8.77 -11.43
C THR A 123 -8.95 -8.65 -9.96
N LEU A 124 -8.57 -7.53 -9.34
CA LEU A 124 -8.73 -7.31 -7.91
C LEU A 124 -9.86 -6.33 -7.65
N ASN A 125 -10.69 -6.64 -6.66
CA ASN A 125 -11.79 -5.80 -6.22
C ASN A 125 -11.31 -4.85 -5.13
N PRO A 126 -11.77 -3.57 -5.12
CA PRO A 126 -11.46 -2.67 -4.02
C PRO A 126 -12.11 -3.15 -2.73
N LEU A 127 -11.41 -3.01 -1.62
CA LEU A 127 -12.01 -3.09 -0.30
C LEU A 127 -12.75 -1.80 0.02
N LEU A 128 -13.74 -1.89 0.93
CA LEU A 128 -14.46 -0.70 1.35
C LEU A 128 -13.52 0.26 2.10
N PRO A 129 -13.49 1.54 1.72
CA PRO A 129 -12.70 2.53 2.43
C PRO A 129 -13.11 2.64 3.90
N SER A 130 -12.13 2.75 4.78
CA SER A 130 -12.33 2.90 6.23
C SER A 130 -11.23 3.77 6.81
N THR A 131 -11.60 4.79 7.57
CA THR A 131 -10.62 5.69 8.21
C THR A 131 -10.38 5.29 9.64
N GLN A 132 -9.10 5.17 10.02
CA GLN A 132 -8.63 4.84 11.35
C GLN A 132 -7.60 5.86 11.82
N ASP A 133 -7.41 6.01 13.14
CA ASP A 133 -6.48 7.01 13.70
C ASP A 133 -5.01 6.77 13.30
N LEU A 134 -4.64 5.53 12.99
CA LEU A 134 -3.28 5.15 12.64
C LEU A 134 -3.06 4.95 11.12
N ASP A 135 -4.02 5.33 10.27
CA ASP A 135 -3.83 5.23 8.82
C ASP A 135 -2.55 5.92 8.37
N GLY A 136 -1.81 5.23 7.51
CA GLY A 136 -0.57 5.71 6.91
C GLY A 136 0.57 4.70 6.95
N THR A 137 1.75 5.20 6.65
CA THR A 137 2.97 4.42 6.57
C THR A 137 3.89 4.81 7.72
N TRP A 138 4.37 3.82 8.47
CA TRP A 138 5.15 4.03 9.69
C TRP A 138 6.44 3.23 9.65
N LEU A 139 7.55 3.85 10.07
CA LEU A 139 8.83 3.17 10.27
C LEU A 139 9.11 2.99 11.76
N PHE A 140 9.53 1.80 12.14
CA PHE A 140 10.01 1.58 13.50
C PHE A 140 11.22 2.48 13.77
N ALA A 141 11.11 3.35 14.76
CA ALA A 141 12.14 4.28 15.14
C ALA A 141 13.03 3.72 16.27
N THR A 142 12.45 3.42 17.41
CA THR A 142 13.19 2.96 18.58
C THR A 142 12.28 2.25 19.58
N ARG A 143 12.86 1.69 20.63
CA ARG A 143 12.09 1.24 21.79
C ARG A 143 11.91 2.38 22.77
N GLY A 144 10.70 2.50 23.32
CA GLY A 144 10.39 3.51 24.32
C GLY A 144 10.82 3.11 25.74
N PRO A 145 10.80 4.07 26.69
CA PRO A 145 10.60 5.50 26.41
C PRO A 145 11.79 6.13 25.67
N ASP A 146 11.54 7.22 24.93
CA ASP A 146 12.62 7.98 24.27
C ASP A 146 13.43 8.72 25.34
N THR A 147 14.71 8.36 25.44
CA THR A 147 15.67 8.95 26.38
C THR A 147 16.91 9.50 25.66
N GLY A 148 16.80 9.75 24.33
CA GLY A 148 17.86 10.25 23.48
C GLY A 148 18.73 9.16 22.84
N GLN A 149 18.26 7.91 22.83
CA GLN A 149 18.90 6.81 22.12
C GLN A 149 18.79 6.97 20.60
N ASP A 150 19.68 6.28 19.86
CA ASP A 150 19.64 6.27 18.41
C ASP A 150 18.29 5.80 17.88
N ARG A 151 17.77 6.55 16.91
CA ARG A 151 16.52 6.24 16.21
C ARG A 151 16.81 5.76 14.80
N ARG A 152 16.14 4.71 14.38
CA ARG A 152 16.09 4.31 12.97
C ARG A 152 15.10 5.18 12.21
N GLY A 153 15.31 5.37 10.93
CA GLY A 153 14.44 6.15 10.06
C GLY A 153 14.72 5.85 8.60
N GLU A 154 14.39 6.78 7.74
CA GLU A 154 14.50 6.60 6.28
C GLU A 154 15.93 6.32 5.82
N SER A 155 16.94 6.93 6.44
CA SER A 155 18.36 6.72 6.13
C SER A 155 18.92 5.36 6.57
N SER A 156 18.18 4.60 7.39
CA SER A 156 18.63 3.28 7.85
C SER A 156 18.34 2.23 6.77
N SER A 157 19.33 1.39 6.42
CA SER A 157 19.11 0.27 5.50
C SER A 157 18.16 -0.77 6.10
N ARG A 158 18.34 -1.08 7.39
CA ARG A 158 17.45 -2.00 8.11
C ARG A 158 16.19 -1.29 8.54
N LYS A 159 15.07 -1.66 7.93
CA LYS A 159 13.75 -1.09 8.19
C LYS A 159 12.78 -2.11 8.76
N THR A 160 11.81 -1.62 9.52
CA THR A 160 10.55 -2.32 9.77
C THR A 160 9.45 -1.32 9.45
N LEU A 161 8.70 -1.62 8.42
CA LEU A 161 7.59 -0.81 7.92
C LEU A 161 6.28 -1.34 8.48
N LYS A 162 5.36 -0.47 8.88
CA LYS A 162 3.92 -0.76 9.00
C LYS A 162 3.16 0.08 7.98
N PHE A 163 2.36 -0.58 7.17
CA PHE A 163 1.42 0.04 6.24
C PHE A 163 0.01 -0.22 6.76
N LEU A 164 -0.74 0.85 7.04
CA LEU A 164 -2.10 0.81 7.58
C LEU A 164 -3.02 1.62 6.69
N MET A 165 -4.07 1.01 6.16
CA MET A 165 -5.05 1.64 5.29
C MET A 165 -6.32 0.79 5.23
N ASP A 166 -7.49 1.43 5.20
CA ASP A 166 -8.79 0.77 5.00
C ASP A 166 -9.00 -0.44 5.93
N SER A 167 -8.70 -0.27 7.22
CA SER A 167 -8.75 -1.33 8.23
C SER A 167 -7.87 -2.56 7.93
N THR A 168 -6.90 -2.43 7.03
CA THR A 168 -5.92 -3.47 6.69
C THR A 168 -4.53 -3.03 7.09
N PHE A 169 -3.77 -3.90 7.76
CA PHE A 169 -2.39 -3.60 8.11
C PHE A 169 -1.43 -4.66 7.58
N GLN A 170 -0.19 -4.25 7.46
CA GLN A 170 0.93 -5.15 7.24
C GLN A 170 2.19 -4.56 7.84
N TRP A 171 2.96 -5.35 8.58
CA TRP A 171 4.32 -5.04 8.95
C TRP A 171 5.30 -5.84 8.10
N ILE A 172 6.41 -5.23 7.71
CA ILE A 172 7.47 -5.85 6.91
C ILE A 172 8.81 -5.47 7.50
N ALA A 173 9.67 -6.46 7.77
CA ALA A 173 11.04 -6.25 8.22
C ALA A 173 12.02 -6.67 7.12
N TYR A 174 12.88 -5.74 6.69
CA TYR A 174 13.78 -5.90 5.54
C TYR A 174 15.03 -5.04 5.69
N ASP A 175 15.96 -5.23 4.77
CA ASP A 175 17.18 -4.42 4.64
C ASP A 175 17.35 -4.02 3.17
N THR A 176 17.42 -2.70 2.91
CA THR A 176 17.42 -2.15 1.55
C THR A 176 18.76 -2.26 0.83
N GLU A 177 19.88 -2.41 1.55
CA GLU A 177 21.20 -2.59 0.94
C GLU A 177 21.41 -4.03 0.47
N SER A 178 21.06 -4.97 1.32
CA SER A 178 21.24 -6.40 1.03
C SER A 178 20.01 -7.07 0.39
N PHE A 179 18.87 -6.38 0.30
CA PHE A 179 17.56 -6.93 -0.05
C PHE A 179 17.13 -8.12 0.82
N LYS A 180 17.70 -8.22 2.02
CA LYS A 180 17.37 -9.31 2.94
C LYS A 180 15.98 -9.11 3.51
N PHE A 181 15.04 -9.96 3.11
CA PHE A 181 13.74 -10.08 3.74
C PHE A 181 13.88 -10.80 5.10
N SER A 182 13.30 -10.23 6.15
CA SER A 182 13.39 -10.78 7.51
C SER A 182 12.06 -11.32 8.02
N GLY A 183 10.94 -10.89 7.46
CA GLY A 183 9.61 -11.39 7.78
C GLY A 183 8.53 -10.35 7.61
N THR A 184 7.29 -10.83 7.59
CA THR A 184 6.07 -10.02 7.52
C THR A 184 4.92 -10.71 8.24
N GLY A 185 3.93 -9.92 8.61
CA GLY A 185 2.62 -10.37 9.05
C GLY A 185 1.61 -9.25 8.83
N GLY A 186 0.35 -9.61 8.75
CA GLY A 186 -0.70 -8.64 8.50
C GLY A 186 -2.09 -9.26 8.57
N GLY A 187 -3.06 -8.44 8.27
CA GLY A 187 -4.48 -8.78 8.32
C GLY A 187 -5.31 -7.53 8.54
N GLN A 188 -6.34 -7.65 9.36
CA GLN A 188 -7.23 -6.53 9.69
C GLN A 188 -6.80 -5.82 10.97
N TYR A 189 -7.12 -4.54 11.08
CA TYR A 189 -6.89 -3.76 12.28
C TYR A 189 -8.02 -2.77 12.56
N SER A 190 -8.06 -2.32 13.81
CA SER A 190 -8.79 -1.12 14.21
C SER A 190 -7.93 -0.27 15.14
N ALA A 191 -8.03 1.05 14.99
CA ALA A 191 -7.31 2.02 15.83
C ALA A 191 -8.23 3.18 16.17
N GLN A 192 -8.79 3.16 17.36
CA GLN A 192 -9.74 4.16 17.84
C GLN A 192 -9.59 4.37 19.35
N ASN A 193 -9.71 5.62 19.79
CA ASN A 193 -9.72 5.97 21.21
C ASN A 193 -8.53 5.43 22.02
N GLY A 194 -7.32 5.42 21.44
CA GLY A 194 -6.10 4.95 22.08
C GLY A 194 -5.93 3.43 22.14
N THR A 195 -6.84 2.65 21.55
CA THR A 195 -6.76 1.19 21.47
C THR A 195 -6.48 0.76 20.02
N TYR A 196 -5.43 -0.04 19.82
CA TYR A 196 -5.05 -0.64 18.56
C TYR A 196 -5.22 -2.15 18.63
N LYS A 197 -5.98 -2.72 17.70
CA LYS A 197 -6.22 -4.16 17.62
C LYS A 197 -5.77 -4.70 16.28
N GLU A 198 -5.15 -5.87 16.29
CA GLU A 198 -4.75 -6.61 15.10
C GLU A 198 -5.47 -7.97 15.08
N TYR A 199 -5.96 -8.37 13.91
CA TYR A 199 -6.38 -9.73 13.58
C TYR A 199 -5.46 -10.27 12.49
N ILE A 200 -4.71 -11.34 12.80
CA ILE A 200 -3.65 -11.86 11.93
C ILE A 200 -4.23 -12.79 10.87
N GLU A 201 -4.12 -12.43 9.59
CA GLU A 201 -4.56 -13.26 8.46
C GLU A 201 -3.41 -14.01 7.80
N PHE A 202 -2.17 -13.49 7.89
CA PHE A 202 -0.97 -14.15 7.41
C PHE A 202 0.25 -13.80 8.26
N PHE A 203 1.21 -14.72 8.34
CA PHE A 203 2.45 -14.53 9.08
C PHE A 203 3.56 -15.40 8.48
N SER A 204 4.63 -14.78 7.97
CA SER A 204 5.65 -15.46 7.15
C SER A 204 6.54 -16.44 7.89
N LYS A 205 6.60 -16.36 9.22
CA LYS A 205 7.49 -17.19 10.04
C LYS A 205 6.80 -18.33 10.77
N ASP A 206 5.50 -18.19 11.01
CA ASP A 206 4.76 -19.15 11.85
C ASP A 206 3.26 -19.06 11.54
N ASN A 207 2.76 -19.98 10.74
CA ASN A 207 1.35 -20.04 10.36
C ASN A 207 0.41 -20.27 11.55
N ALA A 208 0.92 -20.78 12.71
CA ALA A 208 0.12 -20.90 13.92
C ALA A 208 -0.29 -19.55 14.55
N ARG A 209 0.30 -18.45 14.07
CA ARG A 209 -0.10 -17.09 14.46
C ARG A 209 -1.35 -16.59 13.75
N VAL A 210 -1.76 -17.23 12.66
CA VAL A 210 -2.96 -16.86 11.91
C VAL A 210 -4.20 -17.12 12.77
N GLY A 211 -5.14 -16.16 12.76
CA GLY A 211 -6.32 -16.15 13.62
C GLY A 211 -6.09 -15.54 15.02
N ALA A 212 -4.85 -15.14 15.36
CA ALA A 212 -4.59 -14.46 16.62
C ALA A 212 -5.16 -13.04 16.63
N GLU A 213 -5.76 -12.67 17.74
CA GLU A 213 -6.17 -11.29 18.04
C GLU A 213 -5.19 -10.69 19.05
N LEU A 214 -4.69 -9.51 18.73
CA LEU A 214 -3.75 -8.77 19.56
C LEU A 214 -4.34 -7.40 19.89
N GLU A 215 -4.15 -6.95 21.13
CA GLU A 215 -4.61 -5.65 21.59
C GLU A 215 -3.46 -4.87 22.23
N PHE A 216 -3.35 -3.60 21.86
CA PHE A 216 -2.32 -2.68 22.30
C PHE A 216 -2.92 -1.31 22.60
N ASN A 217 -2.17 -0.50 23.34
CA ASN A 217 -2.49 0.92 23.48
C ASN A 217 -1.60 1.72 22.51
N TYR A 218 -2.14 2.85 22.06
CA TYR A 218 -1.36 3.82 21.30
C TYR A 218 -1.63 5.24 21.77
N ASN A 219 -0.63 6.09 21.57
CA ASN A 219 -0.73 7.54 21.66
C ASN A 219 0.04 8.15 20.49
N LEU A 220 -0.48 9.25 19.93
CA LEU A 220 0.19 10.01 18.88
C LEU A 220 0.79 11.27 19.47
N GLU A 221 2.10 11.46 19.30
CA GLU A 221 2.85 12.65 19.73
C GLU A 221 3.60 13.25 18.54
N GLY A 222 3.05 14.30 17.95
CA GLY A 222 3.59 14.86 16.71
C GLY A 222 3.49 13.86 15.57
N THR A 223 4.65 13.44 15.03
CA THR A 223 4.76 12.43 13.97
C THR A 223 5.08 11.03 14.51
N ASP A 224 5.09 10.85 15.82
CA ASP A 224 5.41 9.58 16.45
C ASP A 224 4.15 8.87 16.97
N TRP A 225 4.12 7.57 16.73
CA TRP A 225 3.18 6.63 17.30
C TRP A 225 3.86 5.86 18.43
N HIS A 226 3.44 6.12 19.65
CA HIS A 226 3.83 5.39 20.86
C HIS A 226 2.95 4.16 21.02
N HIS A 227 3.53 2.99 20.79
CA HIS A 227 2.86 1.69 20.77
C HIS A 227 3.25 0.89 22.01
N THR A 228 2.31 0.65 22.90
CA THR A 228 2.56 -0.03 24.19
C THR A 228 1.63 -1.21 24.38
N GLY A 229 2.10 -2.22 25.10
CA GLY A 229 1.31 -3.42 25.38
C GLY A 229 2.18 -4.58 25.83
N LYS A 230 1.87 -5.77 25.32
CA LYS A 230 2.65 -6.99 25.58
C LYS A 230 3.13 -7.58 24.25
N ASN A 231 4.35 -8.07 24.23
CA ASN A 231 4.88 -8.82 23.10
C ASN A 231 4.30 -10.25 23.05
N SER A 232 4.67 -11.03 22.06
CA SER A 232 4.22 -12.42 21.89
C SER A 232 4.58 -13.38 23.04
N LYS A 233 5.47 -12.97 23.95
CA LYS A 233 5.85 -13.72 25.15
C LYS A 233 5.13 -13.25 26.40
N GLY A 234 4.24 -12.25 26.28
CA GLY A 234 3.53 -11.63 27.41
C GLY A 234 4.37 -10.61 28.20
N GLU A 235 5.58 -10.26 27.71
CA GLU A 235 6.45 -9.27 28.35
C GLU A 235 6.01 -7.85 27.94
N PRO A 236 6.20 -6.84 28.80
CA PRO A 236 5.91 -5.46 28.45
C PRO A 236 6.66 -5.04 27.19
N MET A 237 5.95 -4.34 26.30
CA MET A 237 6.48 -3.79 25.07
C MET A 237 6.18 -2.31 24.99
N TYR A 238 7.19 -1.52 24.58
CA TYR A 238 7.03 -0.14 24.22
C TYR A 238 7.88 0.13 22.97
N GLU A 239 7.22 0.52 21.90
CA GLU A 239 7.85 0.85 20.62
C GLU A 239 7.42 2.25 20.17
N ILE A 240 8.32 2.97 19.53
CA ILE A 240 8.05 4.25 18.91
C ILE A 240 8.21 4.07 17.41
N TRP A 241 7.17 4.43 16.68
CA TRP A 241 7.09 4.39 15.22
C TRP A 241 6.97 5.81 14.71
N SER A 242 7.81 6.22 13.76
CA SER A 242 7.71 7.53 13.14
C SER A 242 6.91 7.45 11.85
N LYS A 243 6.03 8.41 11.64
CA LYS A 243 5.29 8.50 10.38
C LYS A 243 6.28 8.69 9.24
N ARG A 244 6.18 7.84 8.22
CA ARG A 244 7.00 7.96 7.04
C ARG A 244 6.54 9.16 6.24
N ALA A 245 7.44 10.08 5.95
CA ALA A 245 7.15 11.19 5.04
C ALA A 245 6.99 10.63 3.61
N LEU A 246 6.09 11.24 2.84
CA LEU A 246 6.04 11.01 1.40
C LEU A 246 7.40 11.39 0.80
N SER A 247 7.94 10.57 -0.09
CA SER A 247 9.20 10.86 -0.75
C SER A 247 9.00 12.01 -1.73
N GLU A 248 9.66 13.13 -1.49
CA GLU A 248 9.88 14.14 -2.53
C GLU A 248 10.98 13.60 -3.48
N PHE A 249 10.58 12.93 -4.57
CA PHE A 249 11.45 12.54 -5.67
C PHE A 249 11.36 13.53 -6.82
#